data_33732cbea5888eefb012c8c3ecf3047d
#
_entry.id   33732cbea5888eefb012c8c3ecf3047d
#
_cell.length_a   1.000
_cell.length_b   1.000
_cell.length_c   1.000
_cell.angle_alpha   90.00
_cell.angle_beta   90.00
_cell.angle_gamma   90.00
#
_symmetry.space_group_name_H-M   'P 1'
#
loop_
_entity.id
_entity.type
_entity.pdbx_description
1 polymer ?
#
loop_
_entity_poly.entity_id
_entity_poly.type
_entity_poly.pdbx_seq_one_letter_code
_entity_poly.pdbx_strand_id
1 'polypeptide(L)'
;MQPAGPKIAEGRDSEIFEHGPGKVIRVARDGRSLVAEAEIMRYVRTHDYPCPDVYDAGEGYLIMDRLEGPTMMDAVGKPPFPLRRFGHLLAELHERLHRIPAPPGLRIAPLPGDRLVHRDLHPLNVMMTPDGPMVIDWSNASAGDPAFDVADTWALFACATAPAAGLDRIIVPIGRRVMLSAFLSRVDKTAARRAIPAAIDHRRTDRNLTPAELTRMDKFAAWAVDC
;
A
#
# COMPACT_ATOMS: atom_id res chain seq x y z
N MET A 1 21.91 -3.57 -13.92
CA MET A 1 22.47 -2.19 -13.94
C MET A 1 22.98 -1.87 -12.54
N GLN A 2 24.18 -1.29 -12.38
CA GLN A 2 24.66 -0.86 -11.06
C GLN A 2 24.26 0.59 -10.81
N PRO A 3 23.80 0.94 -9.59
CA PRO A 3 23.50 2.33 -9.25
C PRO A 3 24.76 3.18 -9.27
N ALA A 4 24.68 4.36 -9.88
CA ALA A 4 25.79 5.30 -10.00
C ALA A 4 25.80 6.39 -8.90
N GLY A 5 24.70 6.54 -8.16
CA GLY A 5 24.51 7.55 -7.12
C GLY A 5 24.50 6.99 -5.71
N PRO A 6 24.46 7.87 -4.70
CA PRO A 6 24.37 7.46 -3.29
C PRO A 6 23.03 6.77 -2.99
N LYS A 7 23.05 5.83 -2.03
CA LYS A 7 21.83 5.25 -1.47
C LYS A 7 21.08 6.30 -0.64
N ILE A 8 19.80 6.50 -0.94
CA ILE A 8 18.95 7.49 -0.27
C ILE A 8 17.87 6.87 0.60
N ALA A 9 17.47 5.63 0.33
CA ALA A 9 16.50 4.89 1.14
C ALA A 9 16.69 3.38 0.97
N GLU A 10 16.07 2.62 1.87
CA GLU A 10 15.96 1.17 1.75
C GLU A 10 14.62 0.70 2.26
N GLY A 11 14.07 -0.29 1.57
CA GLY A 11 12.92 -1.06 2.00
C GLY A 11 13.31 -2.50 2.36
N ARG A 12 12.29 -3.32 2.63
CA ARG A 12 12.46 -4.74 2.94
C ARG A 12 13.19 -5.49 1.80
N ASP A 13 12.73 -5.31 0.56
CA ASP A 13 13.12 -6.11 -0.59
C ASP A 13 13.95 -5.32 -1.62
N SER A 14 14.17 -4.03 -1.40
CA SER A 14 14.86 -3.17 -2.35
C SER A 14 15.64 -2.04 -1.69
N GLU A 15 16.60 -1.52 -2.42
CA GLU A 15 17.36 -0.32 -2.09
C GLU A 15 17.10 0.76 -3.14
N ILE A 16 17.10 2.01 -2.72
CA ILE A 16 16.84 3.17 -3.59
C ILE A 16 18.08 4.05 -3.61
N PHE A 17 18.52 4.37 -4.82
CA PHE A 17 19.70 5.21 -5.06
C PHE A 17 19.32 6.41 -5.94
N GLU A 18 20.06 7.50 -5.84
CA GLU A 18 19.95 8.60 -6.80
C GLU A 18 20.31 8.15 -8.22
N HIS A 19 19.57 8.64 -9.21
CA HIS A 19 19.79 8.33 -10.62
C HIS A 19 19.61 9.55 -11.52
N GLY A 20 20.50 10.54 -11.34
CA GLY A 20 20.41 11.81 -12.07
C GLY A 20 19.32 12.76 -11.53
N PRO A 21 19.12 13.90 -12.20
CA PRO A 21 18.20 14.93 -11.73
C PRO A 21 16.74 14.43 -11.66
N GLY A 22 16.12 14.54 -10.50
CA GLY A 22 14.71 14.20 -10.30
C GLY A 22 14.34 12.72 -10.43
N LYS A 23 15.32 11.80 -10.46
CA LYS A 23 15.09 10.36 -10.64
C LYS A 23 15.78 9.53 -9.57
N VAL A 24 15.24 8.35 -9.36
CA VAL A 24 15.81 7.30 -8.52
C VAL A 24 15.86 5.98 -9.28
N ILE A 25 16.80 5.14 -8.92
CA ILE A 25 16.81 3.73 -9.29
C ILE A 25 16.53 2.88 -8.05
N ARG A 26 15.46 2.07 -8.12
CA ARG A 26 15.15 1.03 -7.15
C ARG A 26 15.79 -0.26 -7.61
N VAL A 27 16.56 -0.89 -6.74
CA VAL A 27 17.25 -2.15 -7.00
C VAL A 27 16.66 -3.24 -6.11
N ALA A 28 16.15 -4.31 -6.71
CA ALA A 28 15.63 -5.46 -5.99
C ALA A 28 16.79 -6.30 -5.45
N ARG A 29 16.76 -6.63 -4.14
CA ARG A 29 17.84 -7.39 -3.47
C ARG A 29 17.96 -8.83 -3.96
N ASP A 30 16.84 -9.42 -4.39
CA ASP A 30 16.75 -10.78 -4.94
C ASP A 30 16.98 -10.84 -6.45
N GLY A 31 17.21 -9.69 -7.10
CA GLY A 31 17.45 -9.59 -8.54
C GLY A 31 16.23 -9.83 -9.43
N ARG A 32 15.02 -9.98 -8.85
CA ARG A 32 13.80 -10.25 -9.62
C ARG A 32 13.54 -9.16 -10.66
N SER A 33 12.89 -9.52 -11.75
CA SER A 33 12.44 -8.55 -12.76
C SER A 33 11.43 -7.57 -12.17
N LEU A 34 11.61 -6.27 -12.45
CA LEU A 34 10.67 -5.22 -12.08
C LEU A 34 9.87 -4.69 -13.28
N VAL A 35 9.96 -5.38 -14.43
CA VAL A 35 9.26 -4.98 -15.67
C VAL A 35 7.75 -5.01 -15.49
N ALA A 36 7.19 -6.08 -14.93
CA ALA A 36 5.74 -6.19 -14.73
C ALA A 36 5.19 -5.09 -13.80
N GLU A 37 5.92 -4.75 -12.75
CA GLU A 37 5.56 -3.63 -11.88
C GLU A 37 5.59 -2.29 -12.63
N ALA A 38 6.64 -2.06 -13.43
CA ALA A 38 6.78 -0.88 -14.26
C ALA A 38 5.63 -0.73 -15.28
N GLU A 39 5.18 -1.84 -15.87
CA GLU A 39 4.04 -1.86 -16.80
C GLU A 39 2.73 -1.44 -16.09
N ILE A 40 2.49 -1.93 -14.88
CA ILE A 40 1.33 -1.51 -14.07
C ILE A 40 1.42 -0.03 -13.71
N MET A 41 2.58 0.46 -13.27
CA MET A 41 2.78 1.88 -12.96
C MET A 41 2.48 2.77 -14.17
N ARG A 42 2.98 2.40 -15.36
CA ARG A 42 2.66 3.13 -16.60
C ARG A 42 1.15 3.04 -16.93
N TYR A 43 0.55 1.87 -16.74
CA TYR A 43 -0.88 1.68 -17.00
C TYR A 43 -1.75 2.56 -16.10
N VAL A 44 -1.52 2.61 -14.79
CA VAL A 44 -2.31 3.46 -13.89
C VAL A 44 -2.11 4.95 -14.20
N ARG A 45 -0.94 5.35 -14.67
CA ARG A 45 -0.68 6.73 -15.13
C ARG A 45 -1.55 7.11 -16.33
N THR A 46 -1.82 6.18 -17.26
CA THR A 46 -2.74 6.47 -18.39
C THR A 46 -4.19 6.69 -17.96
N HIS A 47 -4.51 6.37 -16.70
CA HIS A 47 -5.82 6.60 -16.07
C HIS A 47 -5.79 7.77 -15.06
N ASP A 48 -4.80 8.65 -15.16
CA ASP A 48 -4.61 9.81 -14.27
C ASP A 48 -4.53 9.42 -12.76
N TYR A 49 -4.09 8.21 -12.47
CA TYR A 49 -3.89 7.78 -11.10
C TYR A 49 -2.55 8.28 -10.55
N PRO A 50 -2.47 8.75 -9.28
CA PRO A 50 -1.25 9.31 -8.71
C PRO A 50 -0.20 8.23 -8.44
N CYS A 51 0.71 8.08 -9.37
CA CYS A 51 1.81 7.11 -9.36
C CYS A 51 3.05 7.78 -9.97
N PRO A 52 4.28 7.47 -9.52
CA PRO A 52 5.50 7.97 -10.14
C PRO A 52 5.59 7.61 -11.62
N ASP A 53 6.16 8.48 -12.44
CA ASP A 53 6.49 8.15 -13.81
C ASP A 53 7.67 7.18 -13.85
N VAL A 54 7.60 6.22 -14.79
CA VAL A 54 8.61 5.17 -14.99
C VAL A 54 9.37 5.43 -16.27
N TYR A 55 10.69 5.55 -16.15
CA TYR A 55 11.61 5.82 -17.26
C TYR A 55 12.18 4.54 -17.87
N ASP A 56 12.57 3.58 -17.02
CA ASP A 56 13.14 2.31 -17.46
C ASP A 56 12.93 1.22 -16.39
N ALA A 57 12.94 -0.04 -16.79
CA ALA A 57 12.87 -1.18 -15.88
C ALA A 57 13.46 -2.43 -16.53
N GLY A 58 14.03 -3.30 -15.70
CA GLY A 58 14.62 -4.56 -16.15
C GLY A 58 14.82 -5.55 -15.01
N GLU A 59 15.72 -6.50 -15.27
CA GLU A 59 16.12 -7.46 -14.25
C GLU A 59 16.81 -6.75 -13.08
N GLY A 60 16.18 -6.79 -11.93
CA GLY A 60 16.69 -6.24 -10.69
C GLY A 60 16.57 -4.73 -10.53
N TYR A 61 16.03 -3.97 -11.48
CA TYR A 61 15.97 -2.51 -11.36
C TYR A 61 14.72 -1.86 -11.95
N LEU A 62 14.37 -0.68 -11.40
CA LEU A 62 13.30 0.21 -11.85
C LEU A 62 13.75 1.67 -11.67
N ILE A 63 13.75 2.45 -12.77
CA ILE A 63 14.07 3.88 -12.78
C ILE A 63 12.75 4.67 -12.84
N MET A 64 12.52 5.52 -11.84
CA MET A 64 11.28 6.27 -11.69
C MET A 64 11.54 7.66 -11.10
N ASP A 65 10.48 8.47 -11.00
CA ASP A 65 10.54 9.77 -10.34
C ASP A 65 11.08 9.66 -8.92
N ARG A 66 11.93 10.63 -8.55
CA ARG A 66 12.26 10.89 -7.15
C ARG A 66 11.10 11.66 -6.50
N LEU A 67 10.43 11.02 -5.57
CA LEU A 67 9.38 11.67 -4.79
C LEU A 67 9.99 12.39 -3.58
N GLU A 68 9.58 13.63 -3.37
CA GLU A 68 9.99 14.42 -2.20
C GLU A 68 8.82 14.55 -1.24
N GLY A 69 9.06 14.21 0.02
CA GLY A 69 8.06 14.27 1.09
C GLY A 69 8.07 13.01 1.96
N PRO A 70 7.34 13.06 3.09
CA PRO A 70 7.18 11.91 3.98
C PRO A 70 6.16 10.90 3.42
N THR A 71 6.18 9.68 3.94
CA THR A 71 5.02 8.79 3.79
C THR A 71 3.80 9.38 4.53
N MET A 72 2.60 8.97 4.15
CA MET A 72 1.39 9.36 4.90
C MET A 72 1.49 8.93 6.36
N MET A 73 2.14 7.80 6.66
CA MET A 73 2.37 7.35 8.03
C MET A 73 3.31 8.29 8.79
N ASP A 74 4.41 8.73 8.18
CA ASP A 74 5.37 9.64 8.80
C ASP A 74 4.83 11.07 8.97
N ALA A 75 3.81 11.42 8.18
CA ALA A 75 3.09 12.69 8.28
C ALA A 75 2.03 12.67 9.41
N VAL A 76 1.67 11.49 9.92
CA VAL A 76 0.72 11.37 11.04
C VAL A 76 1.25 12.11 12.28
N GLY A 77 0.39 12.94 12.87
CA GLY A 77 0.73 13.73 14.05
C GLY A 77 1.51 15.01 13.77
N LYS A 78 1.87 15.30 12.53
CA LYS A 78 2.49 16.57 12.14
C LYS A 78 1.43 17.55 11.63
N PRO A 79 1.34 18.81 12.15
CA PRO A 79 0.46 19.82 11.58
C PRO A 79 0.80 20.09 10.11
N PRO A 80 -0.17 20.41 9.22
CA PRO A 80 -1.58 20.70 9.50
C PRO A 80 -2.55 19.52 9.24
N PHE A 81 -2.09 18.28 9.21
CA PHE A 81 -2.91 17.15 8.73
C PHE A 81 -3.63 16.42 9.86
N PRO A 82 -4.96 16.60 10.02
CA PRO A 82 -5.74 15.79 10.96
C PRO A 82 -5.86 14.34 10.44
N LEU A 83 -5.72 13.37 11.34
CA LEU A 83 -5.80 11.93 11.08
C LEU A 83 -7.03 11.51 10.25
N ARG A 84 -8.19 12.17 10.48
CA ARG A 84 -9.41 11.91 9.71
C ARG A 84 -9.24 12.22 8.22
N ARG A 85 -8.48 13.29 7.88
CA ARG A 85 -8.22 13.65 6.48
C ARG A 85 -7.39 12.58 5.78
N PHE A 86 -6.40 12.00 6.46
CA PHE A 86 -5.63 10.87 5.90
C PHE A 86 -6.49 9.62 5.68
N GLY A 87 -7.41 9.30 6.61
CA GLY A 87 -8.34 8.19 6.39
C GLY A 87 -9.25 8.42 5.18
N HIS A 88 -9.79 9.63 5.01
CA HIS A 88 -10.60 9.98 3.84
C HIS A 88 -9.77 9.95 2.55
N LEU A 89 -8.55 10.49 2.56
CA LEU A 89 -7.65 10.47 1.40
C LEU A 89 -7.30 9.04 0.98
N LEU A 90 -7.02 8.16 1.94
CA LEU A 90 -6.76 6.76 1.66
C LEU A 90 -7.98 6.08 1.00
N ALA A 91 -9.18 6.37 1.47
CA ALA A 91 -10.42 5.87 0.86
C ALA A 91 -10.63 6.40 -0.56
N GLU A 92 -10.34 7.69 -0.81
CA GLU A 92 -10.38 8.29 -2.14
C GLU A 92 -9.40 7.63 -3.11
N LEU A 93 -8.18 7.33 -2.64
CA LEU A 93 -7.19 6.62 -3.45
C LEU A 93 -7.66 5.21 -3.82
N HIS A 94 -8.28 4.46 -2.90
CA HIS A 94 -8.90 3.18 -3.20
C HIS A 94 -10.03 3.33 -4.22
N GLU A 95 -10.95 4.26 -4.01
CA GLU A 95 -12.09 4.49 -4.92
C GLU A 95 -11.63 4.83 -6.34
N ARG A 96 -10.63 5.70 -6.47
CA ARG A 96 -10.05 6.05 -7.77
C ARG A 96 -9.39 4.85 -8.45
N LEU A 97 -8.61 4.06 -7.69
CA LEU A 97 -7.96 2.85 -8.20
C LEU A 97 -8.99 1.84 -8.70
N HIS A 98 -10.02 1.59 -7.93
CA HIS A 98 -11.05 0.59 -8.23
C HIS A 98 -11.96 0.96 -9.41
N ARG A 99 -11.87 2.18 -9.94
CA ARG A 99 -12.50 2.56 -11.21
C ARG A 99 -11.70 2.07 -12.42
N ILE A 100 -10.42 1.76 -12.25
CA ILE A 100 -9.53 1.33 -13.33
C ILE A 100 -9.78 -0.16 -13.60
N PRO A 101 -10.12 -0.54 -14.85
CA PRO A 101 -10.19 -1.96 -15.21
C PRO A 101 -8.82 -2.60 -15.10
N ALA A 102 -8.76 -3.87 -14.72
CA ALA A 102 -7.50 -4.60 -14.73
C ALA A 102 -7.01 -4.83 -16.18
N PRO A 103 -5.73 -4.58 -16.47
CA PRO A 103 -5.20 -4.88 -17.80
C PRO A 103 -5.23 -6.39 -18.08
N PRO A 104 -5.41 -6.81 -19.35
CA PRO A 104 -5.38 -8.22 -19.74
C PRO A 104 -4.08 -8.91 -19.31
N GLY A 105 -4.19 -10.15 -18.85
CA GLY A 105 -3.02 -10.96 -18.46
C GLY A 105 -2.44 -10.65 -17.07
N LEU A 106 -3.04 -9.71 -16.34
CA LEU A 106 -2.63 -9.48 -14.96
C LEU A 106 -3.01 -10.69 -14.08
N ARG A 107 -2.15 -11.01 -13.11
CA ARG A 107 -2.44 -12.06 -12.13
C ARG A 107 -3.75 -11.78 -11.38
N ILE A 108 -4.44 -12.85 -10.98
CA ILE A 108 -5.72 -12.76 -10.28
C ILE A 108 -5.48 -12.67 -8.77
N ALA A 109 -6.20 -11.76 -8.11
CA ALA A 109 -6.21 -11.66 -6.66
C ALA A 109 -6.93 -12.86 -6.00
N PRO A 110 -6.71 -13.12 -4.70
CA PRO A 110 -7.42 -14.19 -3.98
C PRO A 110 -8.96 -14.08 -4.05
N LEU A 111 -9.51 -12.88 -4.14
CA LEU A 111 -10.91 -12.64 -4.48
C LEU A 111 -10.96 -12.12 -5.93
N PRO A 112 -11.39 -12.96 -6.89
CA PRO A 112 -11.39 -12.59 -8.30
C PRO A 112 -12.31 -11.41 -8.62
N GLY A 113 -11.93 -10.62 -9.62
CA GLY A 113 -12.70 -9.48 -10.13
C GLY A 113 -12.04 -8.90 -11.38
N ASP A 114 -12.64 -7.87 -11.94
CA ASP A 114 -12.21 -7.21 -13.18
C ASP A 114 -11.56 -5.83 -12.95
N ARG A 115 -11.36 -5.46 -11.70
CA ARG A 115 -10.75 -4.18 -11.33
C ARG A 115 -9.29 -4.35 -10.96
N LEU A 116 -8.52 -3.26 -11.14
CA LEU A 116 -7.17 -3.21 -10.65
C LEU A 116 -7.19 -2.99 -9.13
N VAL A 117 -6.54 -3.88 -8.40
CA VAL A 117 -6.36 -3.81 -6.96
C VAL A 117 -4.86 -3.78 -6.63
N HIS A 118 -4.49 -2.98 -5.62
CA HIS A 118 -3.09 -2.80 -5.22
C HIS A 118 -2.58 -3.95 -4.34
N ARG A 119 -3.43 -4.43 -3.45
CA ARG A 119 -3.18 -5.49 -2.47
C ARG A 119 -2.15 -5.15 -1.39
N ASP A 120 -1.79 -3.90 -1.27
CA ASP A 120 -0.97 -3.36 -0.18
C ASP A 120 -1.09 -1.83 -0.08
N LEU A 121 -2.27 -1.26 -0.40
CA LEU A 121 -2.48 0.19 -0.35
C LEU A 121 -2.76 0.64 1.09
N HIS A 122 -1.71 1.08 1.76
CA HIS A 122 -1.74 1.54 3.14
C HIS A 122 -0.87 2.80 3.33
N PRO A 123 -0.92 3.47 4.48
CA PRO A 123 -0.26 4.77 4.68
C PRO A 123 1.25 4.81 4.46
N LEU A 124 1.96 3.69 4.55
CA LEU A 124 3.40 3.64 4.22
C LEU A 124 3.65 3.62 2.71
N ASN A 125 2.67 3.19 1.91
CA ASN A 125 2.75 3.14 0.45
C ASN A 125 2.09 4.36 -0.22
N VAL A 126 1.88 5.45 0.53
CA VAL A 126 1.44 6.74 0.01
C VAL A 126 2.44 7.81 0.42
N MET A 127 3.14 8.38 -0.56
CA MET A 127 4.04 9.52 -0.35
C MET A 127 3.24 10.83 -0.42
N MET A 128 3.45 11.72 0.54
CA MET A 128 2.81 13.03 0.60
C MET A 128 3.75 14.07 -0.02
N THR A 129 3.66 14.25 -1.33
CA THR A 129 4.50 15.20 -2.06
C THR A 129 3.87 16.61 -2.08
N PRO A 130 4.64 17.67 -2.45
CA PRO A 130 4.10 19.01 -2.64
C PRO A 130 2.95 19.06 -3.67
N ASP A 131 2.99 18.19 -4.68
CA ASP A 131 2.00 18.12 -5.77
C ASP A 131 0.80 17.22 -5.44
N GLY A 132 0.79 16.60 -4.27
CA GLY A 132 -0.28 15.70 -3.81
C GLY A 132 0.21 14.31 -3.42
N PRO A 133 -0.73 13.40 -3.10
CA PRO A 133 -0.37 12.03 -2.74
C PRO A 133 0.11 11.26 -3.96
N MET A 134 1.15 10.43 -3.80
CA MET A 134 1.65 9.48 -4.80
C MET A 134 1.67 8.07 -4.22
N VAL A 135 1.08 7.11 -4.91
CA VAL A 135 1.04 5.70 -4.50
C VAL A 135 2.23 4.97 -5.08
N ILE A 136 2.92 4.22 -4.23
CA ILE A 136 4.15 3.46 -4.54
C ILE A 136 3.98 1.98 -4.19
N ASP A 137 4.93 1.15 -4.63
CA ASP A 137 5.01 -0.30 -4.38
C ASP A 137 3.87 -1.10 -5.02
N TRP A 138 3.87 -1.14 -6.35
CA TRP A 138 2.88 -1.84 -7.17
C TRP A 138 3.18 -3.33 -7.36
N SER A 139 4.15 -3.84 -6.64
CA SER A 139 4.64 -5.23 -6.76
C SER A 139 3.54 -6.28 -6.55
N ASN A 140 2.49 -5.96 -5.81
CA ASN A 140 1.36 -6.84 -5.50
C ASN A 140 0.13 -6.64 -6.39
N ALA A 141 0.10 -5.65 -7.27
CA ALA A 141 -1.07 -5.31 -8.08
C ALA A 141 -1.64 -6.53 -8.86
N SER A 142 -2.96 -6.64 -8.91
CA SER A 142 -3.67 -7.82 -9.45
C SER A 142 -5.03 -7.42 -10.02
N ALA A 143 -5.64 -8.30 -10.81
CA ALA A 143 -7.05 -8.23 -11.15
C ALA A 143 -7.88 -8.81 -10.00
N GLY A 144 -8.81 -8.06 -9.44
CA GLY A 144 -9.54 -8.52 -8.26
C GLY A 144 -10.82 -7.74 -7.96
N ASP A 145 -11.50 -8.21 -6.93
CA ASP A 145 -12.65 -7.49 -6.36
C ASP A 145 -12.15 -6.33 -5.47
N PRO A 146 -12.62 -5.10 -5.67
CA PRO A 146 -12.34 -3.95 -4.81
C PRO A 146 -12.51 -4.21 -3.31
N ALA A 147 -13.47 -5.03 -2.93
CA ALA A 147 -13.73 -5.37 -1.54
C ALA A 147 -12.53 -6.06 -0.87
N PHE A 148 -11.75 -6.84 -1.64
CA PHE A 148 -10.53 -7.48 -1.16
C PHE A 148 -9.47 -6.44 -0.76
N ASP A 149 -9.23 -5.45 -1.61
CA ASP A 149 -8.21 -4.41 -1.39
C ASP A 149 -8.54 -3.57 -0.13
N VAL A 150 -9.83 -3.22 0.03
CA VAL A 150 -10.32 -2.53 1.23
C VAL A 150 -10.19 -3.40 2.48
N ALA A 151 -10.54 -4.69 2.38
CA ALA A 151 -10.43 -5.64 3.49
C ALA A 151 -8.97 -5.85 3.91
N ASP A 152 -8.06 -5.90 2.94
CA ASP A 152 -6.63 -6.05 3.18
C ASP A 152 -6.05 -4.86 3.95
N THR A 153 -6.41 -3.64 3.55
CA THR A 153 -6.08 -2.42 4.29
C THR A 153 -6.70 -2.42 5.68
N TRP A 154 -7.97 -2.83 5.82
CA TRP A 154 -8.62 -2.94 7.13
C TRP A 154 -7.92 -3.94 8.05
N ALA A 155 -7.53 -5.10 7.52
CA ALA A 155 -6.78 -6.11 8.26
C ALA A 155 -5.43 -5.57 8.76
N LEU A 156 -4.70 -4.80 7.94
CA LEU A 156 -3.48 -4.12 8.37
C LEU A 156 -3.72 -3.20 9.57
N PHE A 157 -4.73 -2.33 9.48
CA PHE A 157 -5.07 -1.43 10.59
C PHE A 157 -5.50 -2.20 11.86
N ALA A 158 -6.19 -3.34 11.71
CA ALA A 158 -6.68 -4.11 12.85
C ALA A 158 -5.57 -4.94 13.52
N CYS A 159 -4.66 -5.52 12.73
CA CYS A 159 -3.77 -6.60 13.17
C CYS A 159 -2.31 -6.18 13.36
N ALA A 160 -1.80 -5.16 12.64
CA ALA A 160 -0.40 -4.77 12.74
C ALA A 160 -0.01 -4.33 14.16
N THR A 161 1.19 -4.74 14.58
CA THR A 161 1.83 -4.26 15.80
C THR A 161 2.65 -3.02 15.50
N ALA A 162 2.36 -1.92 16.21
CA ALA A 162 3.28 -0.80 16.23
C ALA A 162 4.20 -0.95 17.46
N PRO A 163 5.52 -0.93 17.30
CA PRO A 163 6.42 -0.79 18.43
C PRO A 163 6.14 0.58 19.07
N ALA A 164 5.62 0.57 20.28
CA ALA A 164 5.28 1.78 21.00
C ALA A 164 5.81 1.70 22.43
N ALA A 165 6.50 2.74 22.88
CA ALA A 165 6.98 2.91 24.25
C ALA A 165 6.36 4.14 24.89
N GLY A 166 6.24 4.15 26.20
CA GLY A 166 5.73 5.33 26.92
C GLY A 166 4.32 5.74 26.47
N LEU A 167 4.15 7.04 26.20
CA LEU A 167 2.86 7.64 25.82
C LEU A 167 2.35 7.15 24.47
N ASP A 168 3.23 6.73 23.57
CA ASP A 168 2.87 6.24 22.24
C ASP A 168 2.02 4.96 22.30
N ARG A 169 2.13 4.19 23.39
CA ARG A 169 1.26 3.00 23.62
C ARG A 169 -0.23 3.36 23.69
N ILE A 170 -0.55 4.59 24.00
CA ILE A 170 -1.93 5.11 24.09
C ILE A 170 -2.28 5.89 22.82
N ILE A 171 -1.40 6.77 22.37
CA ILE A 171 -1.66 7.70 21.26
C ILE A 171 -1.77 6.95 19.93
N VAL A 172 -0.86 6.01 19.65
CA VAL A 172 -0.82 5.27 18.37
C VAL A 172 -2.10 4.44 18.14
N PRO A 173 -2.63 3.65 19.11
CA PRO A 173 -3.90 2.95 18.92
C PRO A 173 -5.09 3.89 18.70
N ILE A 174 -5.14 5.03 19.39
CA ILE A 174 -6.22 6.01 19.20
C ILE A 174 -6.14 6.62 17.80
N GLY A 175 -4.96 7.07 17.38
CA GLY A 175 -4.73 7.62 16.06
C GLY A 175 -5.11 6.65 14.95
N ARG A 176 -4.72 5.39 15.10
CA ARG A 176 -5.07 4.30 14.18
C ARG A 176 -6.58 4.09 14.08
N ARG A 177 -7.30 4.09 15.22
CA ARG A 177 -8.77 3.97 15.25
C ARG A 177 -9.46 5.14 14.54
N VAL A 178 -9.00 6.36 14.77
CA VAL A 178 -9.55 7.57 14.14
C VAL A 178 -9.36 7.50 12.62
N MET A 179 -8.17 7.15 12.16
CA MET A 179 -7.86 7.04 10.73
C MET A 179 -8.65 5.90 10.07
N LEU A 180 -8.70 4.71 10.70
CA LEU A 180 -9.49 3.58 10.21
C LEU A 180 -10.98 3.91 10.15
N SER A 181 -11.54 4.54 11.19
CA SER A 181 -12.95 4.94 11.21
C SER A 181 -13.26 5.91 10.06
N ALA A 182 -12.38 6.87 9.80
CA ALA A 182 -12.51 7.80 8.68
C ALA A 182 -12.42 7.09 7.33
N PHE A 183 -11.48 6.17 7.15
CA PHE A 183 -11.36 5.33 5.96
C PHE A 183 -12.65 4.53 5.72
N LEU A 184 -13.10 3.77 6.72
CA LEU A 184 -14.29 2.92 6.61
C LEU A 184 -15.60 3.70 6.44
N SER A 185 -15.62 4.99 6.74
CA SER A 185 -16.81 5.84 6.49
C SER A 185 -17.02 6.19 5.02
N ARG A 186 -16.05 5.91 4.16
CA ARG A 186 -16.05 6.30 2.73
C ARG A 186 -15.99 5.12 1.76
N VAL A 187 -15.93 3.89 2.26
CA VAL A 187 -15.86 2.66 1.45
C VAL A 187 -17.06 1.76 1.72
N ASP A 188 -17.33 0.79 0.84
CA ASP A 188 -18.32 -0.26 1.10
C ASP A 188 -17.80 -1.21 2.21
N LYS A 189 -18.09 -0.82 3.44
CA LYS A 189 -17.72 -1.57 4.63
C LYS A 189 -18.35 -2.97 4.67
N THR A 190 -19.54 -3.14 4.09
CA THR A 190 -20.24 -4.42 4.11
C THR A 190 -19.59 -5.42 3.18
N ALA A 191 -19.27 -4.99 1.94
CA ALA A 191 -18.51 -5.81 0.99
C ALA A 191 -17.11 -6.13 1.54
N ALA A 192 -16.39 -5.11 2.04
CA ALA A 192 -15.07 -5.30 2.63
C ALA A 192 -15.07 -6.30 3.78
N ARG A 193 -16.09 -6.26 4.67
CA ARG A 193 -16.20 -7.20 5.78
C ARG A 193 -16.31 -8.65 5.30
N ARG A 194 -17.10 -8.91 4.26
CA ARG A 194 -17.22 -10.25 3.66
C ARG A 194 -15.90 -10.74 3.06
N ALA A 195 -15.03 -9.84 2.62
CA ALA A 195 -13.73 -10.16 2.04
C ALA A 195 -12.62 -10.36 3.10
N ILE A 196 -12.84 -10.01 4.38
CA ILE A 196 -11.83 -10.14 5.45
C ILE A 196 -11.24 -11.54 5.55
N PRO A 197 -12.00 -12.66 5.51
CA PRO A 197 -11.40 -14.00 5.58
C PRO A 197 -10.35 -14.21 4.49
N ALA A 198 -10.68 -13.88 3.23
CA ALA A 198 -9.76 -14.00 2.12
C ALA A 198 -8.52 -13.10 2.26
N ALA A 199 -8.69 -11.87 2.77
CA ALA A 199 -7.60 -10.94 3.04
C ALA A 199 -6.67 -11.47 4.15
N ILE A 200 -7.23 -12.01 5.22
CA ILE A 200 -6.45 -12.62 6.31
C ILE A 200 -5.68 -13.84 5.83
N ASP A 201 -6.31 -14.74 5.06
CA ASP A 201 -5.65 -15.93 4.53
C ASP A 201 -4.50 -15.55 3.60
N HIS A 202 -4.68 -14.50 2.79
CA HIS A 202 -3.60 -13.95 1.98
C HIS A 202 -2.46 -13.42 2.84
N ARG A 203 -2.76 -12.60 3.86
CA ARG A 203 -1.72 -12.02 4.74
C ARG A 203 -0.97 -13.05 5.53
N ARG A 204 -1.57 -14.18 5.90
CA ARG A 204 -0.87 -15.30 6.56
C ARG A 204 0.27 -15.89 5.71
N THR A 205 0.34 -15.60 4.42
CA THR A 205 1.46 -16.00 3.56
C THR A 205 2.73 -15.17 3.80
N ASP A 206 2.65 -14.03 4.49
CA ASP A 206 3.82 -13.22 4.85
C ASP A 206 4.63 -13.94 5.95
N ARG A 207 5.86 -14.29 5.61
CA ARG A 207 6.80 -15.02 6.50
C ARG A 207 7.29 -14.19 7.69
N ASN A 208 7.01 -12.89 7.70
CA ASN A 208 7.49 -11.96 8.73
C ASN A 208 6.45 -11.69 9.82
N LEU A 209 5.30 -12.36 9.80
CA LEU A 209 4.27 -12.18 10.80
C LEU A 209 4.73 -12.67 12.17
N THR A 210 4.49 -11.85 13.18
CA THR A 210 4.71 -12.24 14.57
C THR A 210 3.57 -13.13 15.09
N PRO A 211 3.81 -14.00 16.11
CA PRO A 211 2.74 -14.78 16.75
C PRO A 211 1.58 -13.92 17.29
N ALA A 212 1.90 -12.70 17.75
CA ALA A 212 0.90 -11.75 18.23
C ALA A 212 0.00 -11.21 17.11
N GLU A 213 0.55 -11.00 15.92
CA GLU A 213 -0.21 -10.59 14.74
C GLU A 213 -1.09 -11.73 14.23
N LEU A 214 -0.57 -12.95 14.15
CA LEU A 214 -1.36 -14.12 13.79
C LEU A 214 -2.57 -14.30 14.71
N THR A 215 -2.37 -14.21 16.04
CA THR A 215 -3.47 -14.29 17.01
C THR A 215 -4.53 -13.20 16.80
N ARG A 216 -4.12 -11.97 16.43
CA ARG A 216 -5.08 -10.88 16.12
C ARG A 216 -5.82 -11.13 14.82
N MET A 217 -5.14 -11.65 13.82
CA MET A 217 -5.74 -12.02 12.54
C MET A 217 -6.82 -13.08 12.73
N ASP A 218 -6.57 -14.11 13.55
CA ASP A 218 -7.57 -15.13 13.88
C ASP A 218 -8.83 -14.55 14.53
N LYS A 219 -8.64 -13.68 15.54
CA LYS A 219 -9.75 -13.00 16.22
C LYS A 219 -10.51 -12.05 15.27
N PHE A 220 -9.79 -11.38 14.38
CA PHE A 220 -10.40 -10.45 13.43
C PHE A 220 -11.18 -11.19 12.34
N ALA A 221 -10.65 -12.31 11.84
CA ALA A 221 -11.38 -13.18 10.90
C ALA A 221 -12.66 -13.76 11.53
N ALA A 222 -12.59 -14.29 12.74
CA ALA A 222 -13.75 -14.80 13.47
C ALA A 222 -14.82 -13.72 13.65
N TRP A 223 -14.43 -12.53 14.12
CA TRP A 223 -15.37 -11.40 14.25
C TRP A 223 -16.05 -11.03 12.92
N ALA A 224 -15.36 -11.16 11.78
CA ALA A 224 -15.93 -10.83 10.48
C ALA A 224 -17.05 -11.79 10.05
N VAL A 225 -16.98 -13.05 10.49
CA VAL A 225 -17.93 -14.12 10.14
C VAL A 225 -19.16 -14.11 11.06
N ASP A 226 -18.98 -13.78 12.36
CA ASP A 226 -20.01 -13.92 13.41
C ASP A 226 -21.11 -12.81 13.40
N CYS A 227 -21.15 -11.94 12.43
CA CYS A 227 -22.15 -10.87 12.27
C CYS A 227 -22.71 -10.89 10.86
#